data_c6ac18e7464133667d984f073c263250
#
_entry.id   c6ac18e7464133667d984f073c263250
#
_cell.length_a   1.000
_cell.length_b   1.000
_cell.length_c   1.000
_cell.angle_alpha   90.00
_cell.angle_beta   90.00
_cell.angle_gamma   90.00
#
_symmetry.space_group_name_H-M   'P 1'
#
loop_
_entity.id
_entity.type
_entity.pdbx_description
1 polymer ?
#
loop_
_entity_poly.entity_id
_entity_poly.type
_entity_poly.pdbx_seq_one_letter_code
_entity_poly.pdbx_strand_id
1 'polypeptide(L)'
;MNLKQFFLNQSDGMLIEPFSIMHFILILITLIIILFIYKIRDKINLKTSRIILAVILVINLILRRGSFIYYGVYDYHNHLDINFCNFTAMLMLIYSLTGNKKLYKYCYYMVFIVPLLSMLFPCLTFSLKNYSFYSFLILHYVLFIFNFIFYLKEDIAFSKENLIKVIKFILGYFIVIYIIDYLFKFDYNMIDTFINMDIFIINYLRNYGLIISYLIMIIVIMLLLLLASFILMKKDKK
;
A
#
# COMPACT_ATOMS: atom_id res chain seq x y z
N MET A 1 -7.79 -5.52 28.23
CA MET A 1 -8.32 -5.20 26.88
C MET A 1 -9.10 -6.41 26.38
N ASN A 2 -10.38 -6.26 26.04
CA ASN A 2 -11.13 -7.38 25.47
C ASN A 2 -10.93 -7.43 23.94
N LEU A 3 -11.23 -8.56 23.31
CA LEU A 3 -11.07 -8.75 21.86
C LEU A 3 -11.85 -7.71 21.04
N LYS A 4 -13.04 -7.34 21.48
CA LYS A 4 -13.86 -6.31 20.82
C LYS A 4 -13.11 -4.98 20.77
N GLN A 5 -12.50 -4.55 21.87
CA GLN A 5 -11.73 -3.30 21.91
C GLN A 5 -10.51 -3.36 21.01
N PHE A 6 -9.80 -4.49 20.95
CA PHE A 6 -8.65 -4.67 20.09
C PHE A 6 -8.98 -4.50 18.61
N PHE A 7 -10.13 -5.01 18.16
CA PHE A 7 -10.53 -4.91 16.75
C PHE A 7 -11.30 -3.64 16.38
N LEU A 8 -12.05 -3.06 17.32
CA LEU A 8 -13.00 -1.98 17.03
C LEU A 8 -12.66 -0.66 17.70
N ASN A 9 -11.55 -0.56 18.42
CA ASN A 9 -11.20 0.71 19.06
C ASN A 9 -11.17 1.83 18.04
N GLN A 10 -11.71 2.95 18.47
CA GLN A 10 -11.52 4.21 17.78
C GLN A 10 -10.06 4.66 17.90
N SER A 11 -9.66 5.58 17.06
CA SER A 11 -8.35 6.21 17.12
C SER A 11 -8.04 6.68 18.55
N ASP A 12 -6.92 6.21 19.10
CA ASP A 12 -6.45 6.55 20.44
C ASP A 12 -5.23 7.48 20.43
N GLY A 13 -5.07 8.17 19.32
CA GLY A 13 -3.96 9.09 19.08
C GLY A 13 -2.93 8.55 18.09
N MET A 14 -2.09 9.43 17.58
CA MET A 14 -1.07 9.09 16.62
C MET A 14 0.10 8.39 17.32
N LEU A 15 0.30 7.10 17.06
CA LEU A 15 1.45 6.36 17.56
C LEU A 15 2.69 6.56 16.69
N ILE A 16 2.49 6.70 15.37
CA ILE A 16 3.57 6.92 14.42
C ILE A 16 3.32 8.27 13.76
N GLU A 17 3.92 9.29 14.31
CA GLU A 17 4.00 10.59 13.66
C GLU A 17 5.09 10.57 12.58
N PRO A 18 4.88 11.22 11.43
CA PRO A 18 5.94 11.43 10.45
C PRO A 18 7.17 12.02 11.12
N PHE A 19 8.35 11.46 10.83
CA PHE A 19 9.65 11.88 11.37
C PHE A 19 9.84 11.65 12.88
N SER A 20 8.94 10.94 13.57
CA SER A 20 9.14 10.51 14.96
C SER A 20 10.22 9.42 15.08
N ILE A 21 10.73 9.21 16.27
CA ILE A 21 11.71 8.14 16.55
C ILE A 21 11.15 6.78 16.17
N MET A 22 9.87 6.50 16.49
CA MET A 22 9.22 5.24 16.13
C MET A 22 9.14 5.06 14.61
N HIS A 23 8.86 6.12 13.86
CA HIS A 23 8.86 6.10 12.40
C HIS A 23 10.24 5.73 11.85
N PHE A 24 11.31 6.37 12.33
CA PHE A 24 12.67 6.03 11.90
C PHE A 24 13.07 4.60 12.27
N ILE A 25 12.68 4.11 13.45
CA ILE A 25 12.91 2.72 13.87
C ILE A 25 12.27 1.74 12.88
N LEU A 26 11.02 1.95 12.48
CA LEU A 26 10.32 1.08 11.52
C LEU A 26 10.98 1.08 10.14
N ILE A 27 11.39 2.24 9.64
CA ILE A 27 12.16 2.35 8.40
C ILE A 27 13.48 1.61 8.52
N LEU A 28 14.22 1.81 9.61
CA LEU A 28 15.52 1.17 9.84
C LEU A 28 15.39 -0.36 9.90
N ILE A 29 14.40 -0.88 10.64
CA ILE A 29 14.10 -2.32 10.69
C ILE A 29 13.83 -2.85 9.29
N THR A 30 13.01 -2.15 8.50
CA THR A 30 12.69 -2.55 7.14
C THR A 30 13.93 -2.61 6.25
N LEU A 31 14.80 -1.60 6.35
CA LEU A 31 16.08 -1.58 5.60
C LEU A 31 16.99 -2.73 6.01
N ILE A 32 17.10 -3.03 7.30
CA ILE A 32 17.89 -4.17 7.80
C ILE A 32 17.34 -5.49 7.24
N ILE A 33 16.02 -5.67 7.25
CA ILE A 33 15.37 -6.86 6.68
C ILE A 33 15.66 -6.98 5.18
N ILE A 34 15.56 -5.89 4.43
CA ILE A 34 15.84 -5.85 2.99
C ILE A 34 17.31 -6.22 2.70
N LEU A 35 18.25 -5.67 3.46
CA LEU A 35 19.68 -6.00 3.32
C LEU A 35 19.95 -7.47 3.64
N PHE A 36 19.31 -7.99 4.70
CA PHE A 36 19.41 -9.41 5.04
C PHE A 36 18.84 -10.31 3.92
N ILE A 37 17.66 -10.00 3.41
CA ILE A 37 17.03 -10.70 2.27
C ILE A 37 17.96 -10.67 1.04
N TYR A 38 18.54 -9.52 0.74
CA TYR A 38 19.49 -9.40 -0.37
C TYR A 38 20.69 -10.33 -0.19
N LYS A 39 21.23 -10.44 1.03
CA LYS A 39 22.36 -11.33 1.36
C LYS A 39 22.00 -12.81 1.19
N ILE A 40 20.79 -13.22 1.55
CA ILE A 40 20.34 -14.62 1.48
C ILE A 40 19.52 -14.94 0.22
N ARG A 41 19.44 -14.03 -0.74
CA ARG A 41 18.52 -14.11 -1.89
C ARG A 41 18.58 -15.46 -2.63
N ASP A 42 19.78 -16.06 -2.75
CA ASP A 42 19.95 -17.31 -3.49
C ASP A 42 19.29 -18.50 -2.79
N LYS A 43 19.13 -18.44 -1.45
CA LYS A 43 18.47 -19.46 -0.63
C LYS A 43 16.94 -19.30 -0.56
N ILE A 44 16.40 -18.18 -1.03
CA ILE A 44 14.97 -17.89 -0.94
C ILE A 44 14.22 -18.67 -2.02
N ASN A 45 13.21 -19.44 -1.61
CA ASN A 45 12.30 -20.12 -2.52
C ASN A 45 11.10 -19.23 -2.87
N LEU A 46 10.94 -18.91 -4.14
CA LEU A 46 9.89 -18.03 -4.64
C LEU A 46 8.47 -18.56 -4.35
N LYS A 47 8.24 -19.87 -4.57
CA LYS A 47 6.93 -20.49 -4.33
C LYS A 47 6.55 -20.41 -2.86
N THR A 48 7.48 -20.73 -1.96
CA THR A 48 7.27 -20.61 -0.51
C THR A 48 6.99 -19.17 -0.10
N SER A 49 7.73 -18.20 -0.62
CA SER A 49 7.50 -16.77 -0.33
C SER A 49 6.12 -16.31 -0.78
N ARG A 50 5.62 -16.75 -1.95
CA ARG A 50 4.27 -16.47 -2.41
C ARG A 50 3.21 -17.04 -1.48
N ILE A 51 3.36 -18.30 -1.07
CA ILE A 51 2.43 -18.95 -0.13
C ILE A 51 2.39 -18.20 1.20
N ILE A 52 3.56 -17.85 1.76
CA ILE A 52 3.63 -17.10 3.02
C ILE A 52 2.91 -15.77 2.90
N LEU A 53 3.16 -14.99 1.84
CA LEU A 53 2.46 -13.72 1.65
C LEU A 53 0.96 -13.92 1.49
N ALA A 54 0.52 -14.90 0.70
CA ALA A 54 -0.90 -15.19 0.54
C ALA A 54 -1.58 -15.49 1.88
N VAL A 55 -0.96 -16.33 2.71
CA VAL A 55 -1.48 -16.66 4.06
C VAL A 55 -1.55 -15.41 4.93
N ILE A 56 -0.51 -14.57 4.95
CA ILE A 56 -0.50 -13.33 5.73
C ILE A 56 -1.64 -12.40 5.28
N LEU A 57 -1.82 -12.20 3.97
CA LEU A 57 -2.85 -11.30 3.44
C LEU A 57 -4.27 -11.84 3.70
N VAL A 58 -4.49 -13.15 3.55
CA VAL A 58 -5.79 -13.78 3.86
C VAL A 58 -6.11 -13.66 5.35
N ILE A 59 -5.16 -13.95 6.23
CA ILE A 59 -5.36 -13.79 7.68
C ILE A 59 -5.67 -12.33 8.01
N ASN A 60 -4.93 -11.37 7.44
CA ASN A 60 -5.18 -9.95 7.66
C ASN A 60 -6.60 -9.55 7.21
N LEU A 61 -7.04 -10.01 6.04
CA LEU A 61 -8.38 -9.75 5.52
C LEU A 61 -9.46 -10.33 6.45
N ILE A 62 -9.31 -11.58 6.87
CA ILE A 62 -10.27 -12.25 7.77
C ILE A 62 -10.32 -11.53 9.11
N LEU A 63 -9.19 -11.24 9.74
CA LEU A 63 -9.15 -10.58 11.04
C LEU A 63 -9.72 -9.17 10.99
N ARG A 64 -9.41 -8.42 9.94
CA ARG A 64 -9.89 -7.03 9.79
C ARG A 64 -11.38 -6.97 9.44
N ARG A 65 -11.80 -7.65 8.37
CA ARG A 65 -13.19 -7.59 7.88
C ARG A 65 -14.11 -8.53 8.66
N GLY A 66 -13.62 -9.72 8.96
CA GLY A 66 -14.38 -10.68 9.76
C GLY A 66 -14.73 -10.14 11.14
N SER A 67 -13.83 -9.39 11.78
CA SER A 67 -14.16 -8.75 13.07
C SER A 67 -15.26 -7.70 12.93
N PHE A 68 -15.24 -6.84 11.91
CA PHE A 68 -16.30 -5.84 11.70
C PHE A 68 -17.65 -6.50 11.45
N ILE A 69 -17.68 -7.56 10.66
CA ILE A 69 -18.91 -8.34 10.40
C ILE A 69 -19.38 -9.03 11.69
N TYR A 70 -18.47 -9.71 12.39
CA TYR A 70 -18.78 -10.44 13.62
C TYR A 70 -19.37 -9.55 14.72
N TYR A 71 -18.85 -8.33 14.86
CA TYR A 71 -19.33 -7.37 15.86
C TYR A 71 -20.49 -6.48 15.36
N GLY A 72 -20.99 -6.70 14.13
CA GLY A 72 -22.14 -5.97 13.55
C GLY A 72 -21.87 -4.50 13.25
N VAL A 73 -20.61 -4.12 13.04
CA VAL A 73 -20.19 -2.73 12.76
C VAL A 73 -19.66 -2.56 11.34
N TYR A 74 -19.85 -3.57 10.48
CA TYR A 74 -19.45 -3.45 9.10
C TYR A 74 -20.28 -2.38 8.37
N ASP A 75 -19.59 -1.42 7.81
CA ASP A 75 -20.18 -0.33 7.05
C ASP A 75 -19.48 -0.26 5.68
N TYR A 76 -20.25 -0.39 4.60
CA TYR A 76 -19.70 -0.36 3.25
C TYR A 76 -19.16 1.01 2.84
N HIS A 77 -19.56 2.12 3.50
CA HIS A 77 -18.98 3.43 3.26
C HIS A 77 -17.50 3.52 3.65
N ASN A 78 -17.11 2.79 4.71
CA ASN A 78 -15.77 2.87 5.29
C ASN A 78 -14.96 1.59 5.17
N HIS A 79 -15.61 0.45 4.86
CA HIS A 79 -14.99 -0.86 5.00
C HIS A 79 -14.86 -1.66 3.70
N LEU A 80 -15.23 -1.13 2.54
CA LEU A 80 -14.89 -1.74 1.27
C LEU A 80 -13.38 -1.61 1.02
N ASP A 81 -12.75 -2.71 0.59
CA ASP A 81 -11.30 -2.75 0.33
C ASP A 81 -10.96 -2.27 -1.10
N ILE A 82 -11.58 -1.16 -1.52
CA ILE A 82 -11.38 -0.56 -2.84
C ILE A 82 -10.46 0.65 -2.83
N ASN A 83 -9.94 1.08 -1.67
CA ASN A 83 -8.90 2.09 -1.63
C ASN A 83 -7.58 1.54 -2.24
N PHE A 84 -6.73 2.44 -2.70
CA PHE A 84 -5.56 2.07 -3.50
C PHE A 84 -4.61 1.08 -2.80
N CYS A 85 -4.43 1.20 -1.49
CA CYS A 85 -3.57 0.30 -0.72
C CYS A 85 -4.15 -1.12 -0.65
N ASN A 86 -5.44 -1.25 -0.31
CA ASN A 86 -6.11 -2.54 -0.23
C ASN A 86 -6.26 -3.19 -1.60
N PHE A 87 -6.61 -2.40 -2.63
CA PHE A 87 -6.67 -2.87 -4.01
C PHE A 87 -5.31 -3.45 -4.47
N THR A 88 -4.22 -2.75 -4.16
CA THR A 88 -2.86 -3.20 -4.45
C THR A 88 -2.53 -4.51 -3.72
N ALA A 89 -2.90 -4.62 -2.44
CA ALA A 89 -2.73 -5.85 -1.66
C ALA A 89 -3.55 -7.02 -2.23
N MET A 90 -4.77 -6.75 -2.73
CA MET A 90 -5.62 -7.77 -3.37
C MET A 90 -5.01 -8.28 -4.68
N LEU A 91 -4.46 -7.40 -5.50
CA LEU A 91 -3.72 -7.82 -6.71
C LEU A 91 -2.50 -8.68 -6.36
N MET A 92 -1.78 -8.33 -5.30
CA MET A 92 -0.64 -9.12 -4.82
C MET A 92 -1.07 -10.46 -4.22
N LEU A 93 -2.23 -10.54 -3.56
CA LEU A 93 -2.81 -11.81 -3.12
C LEU A 93 -3.10 -12.71 -4.31
N ILE A 94 -3.77 -12.18 -5.36
CA ILE A 94 -4.07 -12.94 -6.59
C ILE A 94 -2.76 -13.42 -7.25
N TYR A 95 -1.75 -12.55 -7.36
CA TYR A 95 -0.43 -12.96 -7.85
C TYR A 95 0.19 -14.07 -6.99
N SER A 96 0.15 -13.93 -5.67
CA SER A 96 0.75 -14.89 -4.74
C SER A 96 0.12 -16.28 -4.85
N LEU A 97 -1.20 -16.35 -5.09
CA LEU A 97 -1.95 -17.59 -5.28
C LEU A 97 -1.70 -18.20 -6.67
N THR A 98 -1.70 -17.39 -7.72
CA THR A 98 -1.68 -17.88 -9.12
C THR A 98 -0.27 -17.98 -9.69
N GLY A 99 0.68 -17.19 -9.22
CA GLY A 99 2.01 -17.03 -9.83
C GLY A 99 1.98 -16.35 -11.19
N ASN A 100 0.91 -15.62 -11.52
CA ASN A 100 0.75 -14.99 -12.83
C ASN A 100 1.74 -13.81 -13.00
N LYS A 101 2.83 -14.06 -13.74
CA LYS A 101 3.86 -13.05 -14.01
C LYS A 101 3.33 -11.82 -14.75
N LYS A 102 2.31 -11.97 -15.60
CA LYS A 102 1.70 -10.81 -16.29
C LYS A 102 1.03 -9.90 -15.27
N LEU A 103 0.30 -10.46 -14.31
CA LEU A 103 -0.30 -9.68 -13.21
C LEU A 103 0.77 -8.99 -12.37
N TYR A 104 1.84 -9.71 -12.03
CA TYR A 104 2.93 -9.15 -11.22
C TYR A 104 3.59 -7.93 -11.88
N LYS A 105 3.73 -7.89 -13.20
CA LYS A 105 4.25 -6.72 -13.91
C LYS A 105 3.44 -5.45 -13.65
N TYR A 106 2.13 -5.56 -13.47
CA TYR A 106 1.28 -4.42 -13.07
C TYR A 106 1.38 -4.13 -11.57
N CYS A 107 1.28 -5.16 -10.74
CA CYS A 107 1.32 -5.01 -9.28
C CYS A 107 2.64 -4.45 -8.79
N TYR A 108 3.76 -4.85 -9.41
CA TYR A 108 5.10 -4.48 -8.96
C TYR A 108 5.27 -2.99 -8.72
N TYR A 109 4.91 -2.17 -9.71
CA TYR A 109 5.03 -0.72 -9.60
C TYR A 109 4.12 -0.14 -8.50
N MET A 110 2.87 -0.63 -8.44
CA MET A 110 1.90 -0.19 -7.43
C MET A 110 2.39 -0.55 -6.03
N VAL A 111 2.81 -1.80 -5.82
CA VAL A 111 3.32 -2.28 -4.53
C VAL A 111 4.65 -1.65 -4.13
N PHE A 112 5.41 -1.12 -5.07
CA PHE A 112 6.62 -0.37 -4.74
C PHE A 112 6.28 1.04 -4.23
N ILE A 113 5.39 1.74 -4.90
CA ILE A 113 5.11 3.15 -4.63
C ILE A 113 4.15 3.35 -3.47
N VAL A 114 3.03 2.63 -3.45
CA VAL A 114 2.00 2.83 -2.44
C VAL A 114 2.51 2.55 -1.03
N PRO A 115 3.13 1.38 -0.75
CA PRO A 115 3.75 1.15 0.54
C PRO A 115 4.86 2.14 0.87
N LEU A 116 5.71 2.48 -0.11
CA LEU A 116 6.81 3.43 0.12
C LEU A 116 6.29 4.79 0.56
N LEU A 117 5.26 5.33 -0.11
CA LEU A 117 4.64 6.59 0.28
C LEU A 117 4.04 6.52 1.68
N SER A 118 3.31 5.45 1.99
CA SER A 118 2.72 5.26 3.31
C SER A 118 3.77 5.00 4.41
N MET A 119 4.94 4.48 4.03
CA MET A 119 6.08 4.34 4.95
C MET A 119 6.79 5.68 5.18
N LEU A 120 6.87 6.56 4.18
CA LEU A 120 7.49 7.89 4.30
C LEU A 120 6.57 8.89 4.98
N PHE A 121 5.27 8.79 4.77
CA PHE A 121 4.25 9.68 5.31
C PHE A 121 3.14 8.84 5.99
N PRO A 122 3.42 8.22 7.13
CA PRO A 122 2.45 7.39 7.82
C PRO A 122 1.30 8.23 8.36
N CYS A 123 0.07 7.86 7.99
CA CYS A 123 -1.16 8.40 8.54
C CYS A 123 -1.81 7.36 9.45
N LEU A 124 -1.17 7.06 10.56
CA LEU A 124 -1.63 6.03 11.48
C LEU A 124 -2.07 6.62 12.80
N THR A 125 -3.38 6.58 13.03
CA THR A 125 -4.04 7.11 14.23
C THR A 125 -4.33 6.02 15.27
N PHE A 126 -3.78 4.83 15.11
CA PHE A 126 -4.03 3.68 15.99
C PHE A 126 -2.77 3.26 16.72
N SER A 127 -2.93 2.93 18.00
CA SER A 127 -1.84 2.41 18.84
C SER A 127 -1.66 0.89 18.68
N LEU A 128 -0.61 0.37 19.34
CA LEU A 128 -0.36 -1.08 19.47
C LEU A 128 -1.53 -1.87 20.06
N LYS A 129 -2.49 -1.20 20.69
CA LYS A 129 -3.70 -1.83 21.29
C LYS A 129 -4.81 -2.04 20.27
N ASN A 130 -4.61 -1.66 19.01
CA ASN A 130 -5.60 -1.80 17.95
C ASN A 130 -5.07 -2.64 16.79
N TYR A 131 -5.90 -3.55 16.27
CA TYR A 131 -5.54 -4.39 15.12
C TYR A 131 -5.22 -3.58 13.86
N SER A 132 -5.83 -2.41 13.69
CA SER A 132 -5.56 -1.54 12.53
C SER A 132 -4.09 -1.12 12.41
N PHE A 133 -3.37 -1.01 13.55
CA PHE A 133 -1.92 -0.81 13.55
C PHE A 133 -1.19 -1.97 12.85
N TYR A 134 -1.49 -3.20 13.22
CA TYR A 134 -0.85 -4.39 12.65
C TYR A 134 -1.24 -4.58 11.19
N SER A 135 -2.50 -4.33 10.84
CA SER A 135 -2.97 -4.33 9.47
C SER A 135 -2.24 -3.30 8.60
N PHE A 136 -1.98 -2.11 9.13
CA PHE A 136 -1.16 -1.09 8.45
C PHE A 136 0.27 -1.60 8.19
N LEU A 137 0.92 -2.21 9.19
CA LEU A 137 2.26 -2.77 8.99
C LEU A 137 2.27 -3.88 7.93
N ILE A 138 1.25 -4.73 7.90
CA ILE A 138 1.12 -5.80 6.89
C ILE A 138 0.95 -5.20 5.50
N LEU A 139 0.04 -4.25 5.33
CA LEU A 139 -0.29 -3.68 4.03
C LEU A 139 0.82 -2.80 3.44
N HIS A 140 1.74 -2.29 4.26
CA HIS A 140 2.78 -1.39 3.77
C HIS A 140 4.18 -1.99 3.95
N TYR A 141 4.58 -2.37 5.14
CA TYR A 141 5.95 -2.85 5.40
C TYR A 141 6.15 -4.29 4.91
N VAL A 142 5.26 -5.21 5.29
CA VAL A 142 5.37 -6.62 4.88
C VAL A 142 5.18 -6.76 3.38
N LEU A 143 4.19 -6.08 2.81
CA LEU A 143 3.94 -6.11 1.36
C LEU A 143 5.13 -5.58 0.56
N PHE A 144 5.76 -4.49 1.01
CA PHE A 144 6.97 -3.93 0.40
C PHE A 144 8.15 -4.90 0.45
N ILE A 145 8.38 -5.54 1.60
CA ILE A 145 9.44 -6.55 1.78
C ILE A 145 9.23 -7.73 0.83
N PHE A 146 8.02 -8.28 0.74
CA PHE A 146 7.73 -9.39 -0.19
C PHE A 146 7.82 -8.97 -1.65
N ASN A 147 7.41 -7.76 -1.99
CA ASN A 147 7.62 -7.23 -3.34
C ASN A 147 9.10 -7.17 -3.71
N PHE A 148 9.96 -6.80 -2.76
CA PHE A 148 11.41 -6.85 -2.97
C PHE A 148 11.94 -8.27 -3.18
N ILE A 149 11.44 -9.27 -2.43
CA ILE A 149 11.77 -10.69 -2.65
C ILE A 149 11.37 -11.09 -4.07
N PHE A 150 10.15 -10.79 -4.50
CA PHE A 150 9.66 -11.15 -5.82
C PHE A 150 10.45 -10.45 -6.92
N TYR A 151 10.80 -9.19 -6.74
CA TYR A 151 11.67 -8.46 -7.65
C TYR A 151 13.04 -9.13 -7.84
N LEU A 152 13.62 -9.67 -6.77
CA LEU A 152 14.91 -10.37 -6.85
C LEU A 152 14.83 -11.75 -7.53
N LYS A 153 13.66 -12.41 -7.42
CA LYS A 153 13.49 -13.83 -7.81
C LYS A 153 12.70 -14.04 -9.09
N GLU A 154 11.81 -13.09 -9.45
CA GLU A 154 11.09 -13.20 -10.71
C GLU A 154 11.95 -12.71 -11.87
N ASP A 155 12.00 -13.54 -12.91
CA ASP A 155 12.64 -13.17 -14.18
C ASP A 155 11.62 -12.38 -15.03
N ILE A 156 11.59 -11.07 -14.79
CA ILE A 156 10.65 -10.14 -15.45
C ILE A 156 11.44 -8.97 -16.00
N ALA A 157 11.37 -8.80 -17.32
CA ALA A 157 11.86 -7.59 -17.97
C ALA A 157 10.91 -6.41 -17.74
N PHE A 158 11.44 -5.31 -17.21
CA PHE A 158 10.73 -4.06 -17.04
C PHE A 158 10.97 -3.17 -18.26
N SER A 159 9.91 -2.88 -19.03
CA SER A 159 9.98 -2.08 -20.24
C SER A 159 9.16 -0.80 -20.16
N LYS A 160 9.51 0.20 -20.97
CA LYS A 160 8.70 1.43 -21.11
C LYS A 160 7.25 1.15 -21.50
N GLU A 161 7.04 0.14 -22.35
CA GLU A 161 5.71 -0.28 -22.78
C GLU A 161 4.87 -0.78 -21.58
N ASN A 162 5.46 -1.62 -20.74
CA ASN A 162 4.80 -2.11 -19.52
C ASN A 162 4.50 -0.96 -18.56
N LEU A 163 5.41 0.00 -18.40
CA LEU A 163 5.19 1.18 -17.57
C LEU A 163 3.98 2.00 -18.07
N ILE A 164 3.88 2.26 -19.37
CA ILE A 164 2.76 2.99 -19.95
C ILE A 164 1.44 2.25 -19.69
N LYS A 165 1.42 0.92 -19.81
CA LYS A 165 0.24 0.10 -19.49
C LYS A 165 -0.15 0.23 -18.02
N VAL A 166 0.83 0.21 -17.11
CA VAL A 166 0.59 0.40 -15.67
C VAL A 166 0.04 1.79 -15.38
N ILE A 167 0.61 2.84 -15.99
CA ILE A 167 0.12 4.21 -15.85
C ILE A 167 -1.34 4.31 -16.31
N LYS A 168 -1.69 3.78 -17.49
CA LYS A 168 -3.06 3.76 -17.98
C LYS A 168 -4.01 3.00 -17.04
N PHE A 169 -3.55 1.87 -16.50
CA PHE A 169 -4.33 1.08 -15.54
C PHE A 169 -4.60 1.85 -14.25
N ILE A 170 -3.58 2.51 -13.68
CA ILE A 170 -3.71 3.32 -12.46
C ILE A 170 -4.63 4.52 -12.70
N LEU A 171 -4.49 5.22 -13.82
CA LEU A 171 -5.39 6.31 -14.18
C LEU A 171 -6.84 5.83 -14.31
N GLY A 172 -7.06 4.69 -14.98
CA GLY A 172 -8.39 4.07 -15.08
C GLY A 172 -8.97 3.72 -13.70
N TYR A 173 -8.15 3.15 -12.82
CA TYR A 173 -8.55 2.90 -11.43
C TYR A 173 -9.00 4.18 -10.73
N PHE A 174 -8.20 5.24 -10.75
CA PHE A 174 -8.54 6.50 -10.08
C PHE A 174 -9.80 7.15 -10.65
N ILE A 175 -10.02 7.08 -11.97
CA ILE A 175 -11.25 7.58 -12.59
C ILE A 175 -12.48 6.80 -12.10
N VAL A 176 -12.39 5.46 -12.06
CA VAL A 176 -13.49 4.60 -11.60
C VAL A 176 -13.80 4.88 -10.13
N ILE A 177 -12.79 4.93 -9.27
CA ILE A 177 -13.01 5.20 -7.85
C ILE A 177 -13.53 6.62 -7.63
N TYR A 178 -13.04 7.61 -8.37
CA TYR A 178 -13.59 8.97 -8.30
C TYR A 178 -15.09 9.01 -8.65
N ILE A 179 -15.52 8.27 -9.67
CA ILE A 179 -16.95 8.17 -10.02
C ILE A 179 -17.74 7.52 -8.87
N ILE A 180 -17.21 6.45 -8.27
CA ILE A 180 -17.83 5.76 -7.13
C ILE A 180 -17.94 6.72 -5.94
N ASP A 181 -16.85 7.40 -5.58
CA ASP A 181 -16.81 8.37 -4.48
C ASP A 181 -17.83 9.51 -4.70
N TYR A 182 -17.88 10.03 -5.93
CA TYR A 182 -18.82 11.08 -6.28
C TYR A 182 -20.29 10.65 -6.19
N LEU A 183 -20.63 9.48 -6.74
CA LEU A 183 -22.00 8.96 -6.79
C LEU A 183 -22.51 8.53 -5.41
N PHE A 184 -21.67 7.88 -4.61
CA PHE A 184 -22.06 7.27 -3.33
C PHE A 184 -21.63 8.08 -2.11
N LYS A 185 -20.97 9.22 -2.32
CA LYS A 185 -20.41 10.07 -1.25
C LYS A 185 -19.42 9.32 -0.37
N PHE A 186 -18.57 8.50 -0.99
CA PHE A 186 -17.46 7.82 -0.35
C PHE A 186 -16.17 8.66 -0.43
N ASP A 187 -15.12 8.25 0.30
CA ASP A 187 -13.77 8.83 0.24
C ASP A 187 -12.70 7.73 0.07
N TYR A 188 -12.93 6.80 -0.85
CA TYR A 188 -11.99 5.70 -1.10
C TYR A 188 -10.71 6.14 -1.81
N ASN A 189 -10.75 7.25 -2.53
CA ASN A 189 -9.54 7.91 -3.03
C ASN A 189 -8.78 8.63 -1.91
N MET A 190 -9.32 8.66 -0.69
CA MET A 190 -8.75 9.36 0.46
C MET A 190 -8.50 10.86 0.19
N ILE A 191 -9.32 11.47 -0.64
CA ILE A 191 -9.16 12.89 -1.02
C ILE A 191 -9.38 13.76 0.20
N ASP A 192 -10.50 13.55 0.91
CA ASP A 192 -10.82 14.30 2.12
C ASP A 192 -9.79 14.02 3.22
N THR A 193 -9.37 12.76 3.37
CA THR A 193 -8.31 12.36 4.31
C THR A 193 -7.00 13.06 3.96
N PHE A 194 -6.59 13.03 2.69
CA PHE A 194 -5.34 13.64 2.22
C PHE A 194 -5.37 15.17 2.39
N ILE A 195 -6.48 15.82 2.05
CA ILE A 195 -6.63 17.27 2.17
C ILE A 195 -6.63 17.73 3.62
N ASN A 196 -7.15 16.90 4.53
CA ASN A 196 -7.20 17.21 5.96
C ASN A 196 -5.93 16.84 6.73
N MET A 197 -4.92 16.26 6.06
CA MET A 197 -3.59 16.05 6.67
C MET A 197 -2.93 17.39 7.00
N ASP A 198 -2.41 17.52 8.20
CA ASP A 198 -1.63 18.68 8.62
C ASP A 198 -0.17 18.54 8.13
N ILE A 199 0.01 18.61 6.82
CA ILE A 199 1.33 18.63 6.18
C ILE A 199 1.44 19.96 5.44
N PHE A 200 2.55 20.66 5.62
CA PHE A 200 2.81 22.00 5.07
C PHE A 200 2.47 22.11 3.57
N ILE A 201 2.91 21.14 2.76
CA ILE A 201 2.64 21.11 1.31
C ILE A 201 1.12 20.95 1.05
N ILE A 202 0.44 20.11 1.81
CA ILE A 202 -1.01 19.85 1.64
C ILE A 202 -1.81 21.07 2.08
N ASN A 203 -1.43 21.72 3.18
CA ASN A 203 -2.05 22.96 3.62
C ASN A 203 -1.93 24.07 2.56
N TYR A 204 -0.79 24.15 1.89
CA TYR A 204 -0.61 25.06 0.77
C TYR A 204 -1.50 24.70 -0.42
N LEU A 205 -1.58 23.42 -0.79
CA LEU A 205 -2.39 22.92 -1.91
C LEU A 205 -3.89 23.07 -1.65
N ARG A 206 -4.34 22.94 -0.40
CA ARG A 206 -5.75 23.13 0.00
C ARG A 206 -6.32 24.46 -0.47
N ASN A 207 -5.50 25.50 -0.55
CA ASN A 207 -5.90 26.82 -1.02
C ASN A 207 -6.33 26.84 -2.50
N TYR A 208 -5.94 25.84 -3.29
CA TYR A 208 -6.28 25.72 -4.72
C TYR A 208 -7.50 24.85 -5.01
N GLY A 209 -8.13 24.27 -3.97
CA GLY A 209 -9.33 23.45 -4.07
C GLY A 209 -9.06 21.96 -4.33
N LEU A 210 -10.11 21.17 -4.12
CA LEU A 210 -10.12 19.70 -4.15
C LEU A 210 -9.56 19.09 -5.44
N ILE A 211 -10.01 19.58 -6.59
CA ILE A 211 -9.65 19.04 -7.90
C ILE A 211 -8.15 19.22 -8.17
N ILE A 212 -7.61 20.39 -7.84
CA ILE A 212 -6.18 20.68 -8.07
C ILE A 212 -5.33 19.84 -7.13
N SER A 213 -5.70 19.69 -5.89
CA SER A 213 -5.00 18.82 -4.92
C SER A 213 -4.98 17.36 -5.39
N TYR A 214 -6.09 16.87 -5.93
CA TYR A 214 -6.19 15.53 -6.50
C TYR A 214 -5.30 15.33 -7.74
N LEU A 215 -5.32 16.28 -8.66
CA LEU A 215 -4.45 16.23 -9.83
C LEU A 215 -2.97 16.24 -9.45
N ILE A 216 -2.58 17.03 -8.46
CA ILE A 216 -1.19 17.07 -7.97
C ILE A 216 -0.82 15.73 -7.34
N MET A 217 -1.69 15.11 -6.53
CA MET A 217 -1.46 13.77 -5.98
C MET A 217 -1.22 12.73 -7.09
N ILE A 218 -2.05 12.73 -8.13
CA ILE A 218 -1.87 11.85 -9.29
C ILE A 218 -0.52 12.12 -9.98
N ILE A 219 -0.17 13.38 -10.20
CA ILE A 219 1.11 13.75 -10.83
C ILE A 219 2.30 13.27 -9.98
N VAL A 220 2.26 13.44 -8.67
CA VAL A 220 3.31 12.96 -7.75
C VAL A 220 3.44 11.43 -7.84
N ILE A 221 2.34 10.69 -7.80
CA ILE A 221 2.34 9.23 -7.97
C ILE A 221 2.96 8.86 -9.33
N MET A 222 2.61 9.57 -10.41
CA MET A 222 3.16 9.30 -11.74
C MET A 222 4.66 9.60 -11.82
N LEU A 223 5.14 10.68 -11.20
CA LEU A 223 6.56 11.01 -11.14
C LEU A 223 7.36 9.96 -10.36
N LEU A 224 6.82 9.47 -9.27
CA LEU A 224 7.43 8.39 -8.49
C LEU A 224 7.45 7.06 -9.27
N LEU A 225 6.41 6.77 -10.05
CA LEU A 225 6.38 5.63 -10.98
C LEU A 225 7.48 5.74 -12.04
N LEU A 226 7.65 6.92 -12.62
CA LEU A 226 8.69 7.19 -13.60
C LEU A 226 10.09 7.05 -13.00
N LEU A 227 10.31 7.58 -11.80
CA LEU A 227 11.58 7.48 -11.09
C LEU A 227 11.91 6.02 -10.74
N ALA A 228 10.95 5.29 -10.18
CA ALA A 228 11.11 3.85 -9.87
C ALA A 228 11.43 3.05 -11.14
N SER A 229 10.72 3.31 -12.25
CA SER A 229 10.96 2.63 -13.52
C SER A 229 12.36 2.92 -14.07
N PHE A 230 12.85 4.16 -13.95
CA PHE A 230 14.18 4.54 -14.41
C PHE A 230 15.28 3.79 -13.66
N ILE A 231 15.12 3.65 -12.33
CA ILE A 231 16.05 2.89 -11.49
C ILE A 231 16.07 1.41 -11.88
N LEU A 232 14.90 0.85 -12.20
CA LEU A 232 14.72 -0.58 -12.49
C LEU A 232 15.14 -0.97 -13.90
N MET A 233 14.83 -0.13 -14.92
CA MET A 233 15.25 -0.39 -16.30
C MET A 233 16.77 -0.34 -16.51
N LYS A 234 17.50 0.32 -15.61
CA LYS A 234 18.97 0.36 -15.65
C LYS A 234 19.62 -1.00 -15.36
N LYS A 235 18.88 -1.93 -14.74
CA LYS A 235 19.36 -3.29 -14.39
C LYS A 235 19.29 -4.26 -15.56
N ASP A 236 18.40 -4.06 -16.53
CA ASP A 236 18.22 -4.96 -17.68
C ASP A 236 19.33 -4.83 -18.74
N LYS A 237 20.30 -3.92 -18.55
CA LYS A 237 21.42 -3.70 -19.48
C LYS A 237 22.75 -4.35 -19.05
N LYS A 238 22.73 -5.18 -18.02
CA LYS A 238 23.86 -6.00 -17.56
C LYS A 238 23.51 -7.48 -17.63
#